data_ca4178c2930aeb699a9ac1ad53604bee
#
_entry.id   ca4178c2930aeb699a9ac1ad53604bee
#
_cell.length_a   1.000
_cell.length_b   1.000
_cell.length_c   1.000
_cell.angle_alpha   90.00
_cell.angle_beta   90.00
_cell.angle_gamma   90.00
#
_symmetry.space_group_name_H-M   'P 1'
#
loop_
_entity.id
_entity.type
_entity.pdbx_description
1 polymer ?
#
loop_
_entity_poly.entity_id
_entity_poly.type
_entity_poly.pdbx_seq_one_letter_code
_entity_poly.pdbx_strand_id
1 'polypeptide(L)'
;LIMIDAAIEAGEPIEEIINELIELGAIDAIVGMHLSAVRQRLSKMVRQRIPYIYTPLYEGGETTPGLFAIGETPQEQLGPAMAMLQQAFRPRKWALIGNDYVWPRSSHSFAKTCLKQMNVDLAMECYVPFGLPSMTGLVDRLEASGADAVLVSLVGQDAVNFNRVFGRRGLHKSILRLSCALEENGLMACGEGNLERLFSVSSYFGSISTDANACFKERYYAMHGEIGPALNALGQSTYEGLHYLSVLLRDFGDIWRGRSTQDGLPVIHESGRSFERNGKKERPSIYLARADGVQFCDFKLL
;
A
#
# COMPACT_ATOMS: atom_id res chain seq x y z
N LEU A 1 -8.94 -8.48 -21.81
CA LEU A 1 -8.11 -7.71 -20.87
C LEU A 1 -7.01 -7.00 -21.65
N ILE A 2 -6.89 -5.68 -21.47
CA ILE A 2 -5.80 -4.86 -21.99
C ILE A 2 -4.94 -4.48 -20.78
N MET A 3 -3.64 -4.80 -20.83
CA MET A 3 -2.69 -4.44 -19.79
C MET A 3 -1.89 -3.23 -20.25
N ILE A 4 -1.87 -2.17 -19.43
CA ILE A 4 -1.19 -0.91 -19.74
C ILE A 4 -0.26 -0.57 -18.57
N ASP A 5 1.01 -0.29 -18.90
CA ASP A 5 1.96 0.20 -17.90
C ASP A 5 1.67 1.68 -17.61
N ALA A 6 1.40 1.99 -16.35
CA ALA A 6 1.15 3.34 -15.88
C ALA A 6 2.43 4.08 -15.41
N ALA A 7 3.62 3.55 -15.73
CA ALA A 7 4.89 4.19 -15.41
C ALA A 7 5.02 5.54 -16.13
N ILE A 8 5.40 6.56 -15.37
CA ILE A 8 5.44 7.96 -15.80
C ILE A 8 6.57 8.24 -16.83
N GLU A 9 7.50 7.31 -17.01
CA GLU A 9 8.79 7.56 -17.68
C GLU A 9 8.82 7.20 -19.16
N ALA A 10 7.83 6.52 -19.72
CA ALA A 10 7.90 5.97 -21.07
C ALA A 10 6.74 6.42 -21.95
N GLY A 11 6.85 7.55 -22.62
CA GLY A 11 6.00 7.86 -23.75
C GLY A 11 4.81 8.78 -23.45
N GLU A 12 3.66 8.53 -24.12
CA GLU A 12 2.45 9.35 -23.99
C GLU A 12 1.87 9.30 -22.56
N PRO A 13 1.28 10.41 -22.09
CA PRO A 13 0.62 10.44 -20.81
C PRO A 13 -0.47 9.37 -20.74
N ILE A 14 -0.50 8.60 -19.66
CA ILE A 14 -1.47 7.51 -19.47
C ILE A 14 -2.92 7.99 -19.65
N GLU A 15 -3.20 9.26 -19.33
CA GLU A 15 -4.50 9.88 -19.47
C GLU A 15 -4.95 9.93 -20.94
N GLU A 16 -4.06 10.21 -21.86
CA GLU A 16 -4.34 10.27 -23.30
C GLU A 16 -4.68 8.89 -23.83
N ILE A 17 -3.87 7.89 -23.48
CA ILE A 17 -4.09 6.48 -23.85
C ILE A 17 -5.46 6.00 -23.35
N ILE A 18 -5.75 6.22 -22.07
CA ILE A 18 -7.01 5.77 -21.47
C ILE A 18 -8.20 6.52 -22.07
N ASN A 19 -8.06 7.83 -22.33
CA ASN A 19 -9.13 8.60 -22.96
C ASN A 19 -9.45 8.07 -24.36
N GLU A 20 -8.43 7.81 -25.16
CA GLU A 20 -8.60 7.25 -26.50
C GLU A 20 -9.31 5.88 -26.46
N LEU A 21 -8.89 4.99 -25.56
CA LEU A 21 -9.53 3.67 -25.41
C LEU A 21 -11.01 3.78 -25.00
N ILE A 22 -11.38 4.75 -24.17
CA ILE A 22 -12.76 5.00 -23.78
C ILE A 22 -13.55 5.58 -24.98
N GLU A 23 -13.02 6.54 -25.71
CA GLU A 23 -13.67 7.14 -26.88
C GLU A 23 -13.93 6.11 -27.99
N LEU A 24 -13.00 5.17 -28.18
CA LEU A 24 -13.13 4.07 -29.15
C LEU A 24 -14.06 2.95 -28.65
N GLY A 25 -14.54 2.99 -27.41
CA GLY A 25 -15.29 1.89 -26.80
C GLY A 25 -14.46 0.60 -26.67
N ALA A 26 -13.14 0.71 -26.58
CA ALA A 26 -12.24 -0.43 -26.49
C ALA A 26 -12.13 -0.99 -25.05
N ILE A 27 -12.52 -0.19 -24.05
CA ILE A 27 -12.57 -0.59 -22.63
C ILE A 27 -13.89 -0.17 -22.00
N ASP A 28 -14.41 -1.02 -21.10
CA ASP A 28 -15.65 -0.81 -20.35
C ASP A 28 -15.41 -0.55 -18.87
N ALA A 29 -14.21 -0.80 -18.36
CA ALA A 29 -13.84 -0.62 -16.96
C ALA A 29 -12.33 -0.51 -16.78
N ILE A 30 -11.91 0.02 -15.63
CA ILE A 30 -10.50 0.08 -15.21
C ILE A 30 -10.34 -0.63 -13.86
N VAL A 31 -9.32 -1.49 -13.76
CA VAL A 31 -8.77 -1.95 -12.48
C VAL A 31 -7.33 -1.46 -12.42
N GLY A 32 -7.05 -0.53 -11.51
CA GLY A 32 -5.79 0.20 -11.46
C GLY A 32 -4.94 -0.18 -10.25
N MET A 33 -3.75 -0.77 -10.52
CA MET A 33 -2.66 -0.96 -9.58
C MET A 33 -1.51 -0.01 -9.95
N HIS A 34 -1.55 1.20 -9.46
CA HIS A 34 -0.59 2.27 -9.77
C HIS A 34 -0.55 3.32 -8.66
N LEU A 35 0.29 4.34 -8.78
CA LEU A 35 0.45 5.41 -7.78
C LEU A 35 -0.82 6.27 -7.64
N SER A 36 -1.08 6.78 -6.43
CA SER A 36 -2.17 7.73 -6.16
C SER A 36 -2.13 8.96 -7.06
N ALA A 37 -0.94 9.43 -7.44
CA ALA A 37 -0.79 10.55 -8.37
C ALA A 37 -1.42 10.26 -9.74
N VAL A 38 -1.28 9.05 -10.26
CA VAL A 38 -1.94 8.59 -11.50
C VAL A 38 -3.45 8.51 -11.30
N ARG A 39 -3.91 7.91 -10.18
CA ARG A 39 -5.34 7.85 -9.86
C ARG A 39 -5.98 9.23 -9.89
N GLN A 40 -5.36 10.22 -9.25
CA GLN A 40 -5.90 11.58 -9.19
C GLN A 40 -6.01 12.25 -10.56
N ARG A 41 -5.11 11.93 -11.50
CA ARG A 41 -5.19 12.42 -12.89
C ARG A 41 -6.31 11.72 -13.65
N LEU A 42 -6.35 10.38 -13.59
CA LEU A 42 -7.37 9.58 -14.28
C LEU A 42 -8.78 9.81 -13.72
N SER A 43 -8.95 10.03 -12.43
CA SER A 43 -10.24 10.18 -11.78
C SER A 43 -11.12 11.29 -12.41
N LYS A 44 -10.49 12.41 -12.76
CA LYS A 44 -11.17 13.55 -13.39
C LYS A 44 -11.71 13.22 -14.78
N MET A 45 -10.99 12.38 -15.51
CA MET A 45 -11.29 12.01 -16.88
C MET A 45 -12.31 10.87 -16.96
N VAL A 46 -12.18 9.85 -16.12
CA VAL A 46 -13.03 8.65 -16.14
C VAL A 46 -14.37 8.84 -15.44
N ARG A 47 -14.53 9.92 -14.69
CA ARG A 47 -15.70 10.20 -13.86
C ARG A 47 -17.02 9.83 -14.54
N GLN A 48 -17.74 8.83 -14.01
CA GLN A 48 -19.04 8.35 -14.50
C GLN A 48 -19.08 7.80 -15.95
N ARG A 49 -17.96 7.79 -16.66
CA ARG A 49 -17.88 7.23 -18.01
C ARG A 49 -17.81 5.70 -17.98
N ILE A 50 -16.87 5.19 -17.20
CA ILE A 50 -16.67 3.76 -16.93
C ILE A 50 -16.35 3.56 -15.44
N PRO A 51 -16.63 2.37 -14.86
CA PRO A 51 -16.26 2.09 -13.46
C PRO A 51 -14.74 1.95 -13.34
N TYR A 52 -14.20 2.52 -12.26
CA TYR A 52 -12.78 2.50 -11.98
C TYR A 52 -12.53 1.95 -10.56
N ILE A 53 -11.93 0.77 -10.47
CA ILE A 53 -11.53 0.16 -9.22
C ILE A 53 -10.03 0.45 -9.00
N TYR A 54 -9.72 1.20 -7.94
CA TYR A 54 -8.34 1.49 -7.53
C TYR A 54 -7.94 0.59 -6.38
N THR A 55 -6.93 -0.26 -6.58
CA THR A 55 -6.65 -1.37 -5.68
C THR A 55 -5.56 -1.13 -4.64
N PRO A 56 -4.53 -0.25 -4.86
CA PRO A 56 -3.49 -0.03 -3.86
C PRO A 56 -3.97 0.78 -2.66
N LEU A 57 -3.15 0.78 -1.62
CA LEU A 57 -3.25 1.74 -0.53
C LEU A 57 -3.28 3.19 -1.07
N TYR A 58 -4.02 4.07 -0.41
CA TYR A 58 -4.20 5.45 -0.84
C TYR A 58 -4.36 6.41 0.35
N GLU A 59 -4.42 7.70 0.08
CA GLU A 59 -4.50 8.76 1.09
C GLU A 59 -5.85 8.90 1.80
N GLY A 60 -6.88 8.19 1.35
CA GLY A 60 -8.27 8.34 1.83
C GLY A 60 -9.02 9.47 1.12
N GLY A 61 -10.31 9.64 1.50
CA GLY A 61 -11.12 10.79 1.06
C GLY A 61 -11.56 10.77 -0.41
N GLU A 62 -11.55 9.61 -1.09
CA GLU A 62 -11.97 9.51 -2.49
C GLU A 62 -13.49 9.65 -2.65
N THR A 63 -13.91 10.68 -3.40
CA THR A 63 -15.32 11.04 -3.61
C THR A 63 -15.73 11.05 -5.07
N THR A 64 -14.85 10.70 -6.00
CA THR A 64 -15.16 10.74 -7.43
C THR A 64 -16.23 9.70 -7.78
N PRO A 65 -17.38 10.08 -8.32
CA PRO A 65 -18.42 9.14 -8.74
C PRO A 65 -17.91 8.17 -9.81
N GLY A 66 -18.15 6.87 -9.61
CA GLY A 66 -17.67 5.79 -10.45
C GLY A 66 -16.28 5.25 -10.08
N LEU A 67 -15.60 5.86 -9.09
CA LEU A 67 -14.33 5.40 -8.59
C LEU A 67 -14.47 4.75 -7.21
N PHE A 68 -13.92 3.55 -7.07
CA PHE A 68 -13.92 2.75 -5.84
C PHE A 68 -12.48 2.40 -5.47
N ALA A 69 -11.93 3.09 -4.47
CA ALA A 69 -10.65 2.76 -3.88
C ALA A 69 -10.86 1.71 -2.78
N ILE A 70 -10.31 0.53 -2.98
CA ILE A 70 -10.49 -0.63 -2.09
C ILE A 70 -9.27 -0.94 -1.20
N GLY A 71 -8.19 -0.19 -1.39
CA GLY A 71 -6.99 -0.29 -0.57
C GLY A 71 -7.11 0.43 0.78
N GLU A 72 -6.12 0.24 1.62
CA GLU A 72 -6.05 0.80 2.96
C GLU A 72 -5.67 2.29 2.95
N THR A 73 -6.04 2.97 4.02
CA THR A 73 -5.69 4.37 4.28
C THR A 73 -4.65 4.51 5.39
N PRO A 74 -3.92 5.64 5.46
CA PRO A 74 -3.00 5.91 6.56
C PRO A 74 -3.66 5.84 7.94
N GLN A 75 -4.93 6.21 8.05
CA GLN A 75 -5.69 6.15 9.30
C GLN A 75 -5.86 4.72 9.80
N GLU A 76 -6.13 3.79 8.88
CA GLU A 76 -6.32 2.37 9.21
C GLU A 76 -5.00 1.69 9.57
N GLN A 77 -3.91 2.05 8.90
CA GLN A 77 -2.60 1.42 9.05
C GLN A 77 -1.76 2.05 10.16
N LEU A 78 -1.49 3.37 10.07
CA LEU A 78 -0.44 4.01 10.85
C LEU A 78 -0.80 4.21 12.31
N GLY A 79 -2.04 4.63 12.62
CA GLY A 79 -2.43 4.95 14.00
C GLY A 79 -2.20 3.77 14.94
N PRO A 80 -2.86 2.62 14.71
CA PRO A 80 -2.68 1.43 15.54
C PRO A 80 -1.25 0.88 15.52
N ALA A 81 -0.58 0.85 14.34
CA ALA A 81 0.78 0.32 14.22
C ALA A 81 1.78 1.15 15.01
N MET A 82 1.74 2.48 14.87
CA MET A 82 2.64 3.38 15.62
C MET A 82 2.39 3.30 17.13
N ALA A 83 1.12 3.22 17.57
CA ALA A 83 0.78 3.06 18.97
C ALA A 83 1.33 1.75 19.55
N MET A 84 1.19 0.64 18.83
CA MET A 84 1.71 -0.66 19.25
C MET A 84 3.24 -0.67 19.33
N LEU A 85 3.93 -0.10 18.33
CA LEU A 85 5.39 0.02 18.34
C LEU A 85 5.87 0.97 19.45
N GLN A 86 5.13 2.04 19.71
CA GLN A 86 5.42 2.96 20.81
C GLN A 86 5.31 2.25 22.17
N GLN A 87 4.29 1.43 22.37
CA GLN A 87 4.13 0.67 23.60
C GLN A 87 5.26 -0.38 23.80
N ALA A 88 5.64 -1.06 22.71
CA ALA A 88 6.59 -2.16 22.76
C ALA A 88 8.05 -1.69 22.86
N PHE A 89 8.46 -0.66 22.13
CA PHE A 89 9.84 -0.24 21.96
C PHE A 89 10.16 1.14 22.54
N ARG A 90 9.14 1.97 22.80
CA ARG A 90 9.27 3.30 23.39
C ARG A 90 10.27 4.22 22.69
N PRO A 91 10.26 4.31 21.35
CA PRO A 91 11.13 5.24 20.65
C PRO A 91 10.79 6.69 21.08
N ARG A 92 11.83 7.48 21.34
CA ARG A 92 11.69 8.89 21.79
C ARG A 92 11.55 9.86 20.63
N LYS A 93 12.15 9.51 19.49
CA LYS A 93 12.18 10.37 18.30
C LYS A 93 11.92 9.53 17.04
N TRP A 94 11.00 9.99 16.23
CA TRP A 94 10.72 9.40 14.93
C TRP A 94 11.26 10.27 13.79
N ALA A 95 11.69 9.62 12.72
CA ALA A 95 11.88 10.23 11.42
C ALA A 95 10.78 9.78 10.45
N LEU A 96 10.45 10.61 9.46
CA LEU A 96 9.52 10.32 8.39
C LEU A 96 10.23 10.48 7.05
N ILE A 97 10.25 9.43 6.23
CA ILE A 97 10.95 9.40 4.93
C ILE A 97 10.01 8.85 3.88
N GLY A 98 9.83 9.54 2.76
CA GLY A 98 8.95 9.09 1.67
C GLY A 98 9.35 9.61 0.30
N ASN A 99 8.80 9.02 -0.76
CA ASN A 99 8.86 9.62 -2.08
C ASN A 99 8.00 10.89 -2.13
N ASP A 100 8.36 11.81 -3.02
CA ASP A 100 7.70 13.11 -3.10
C ASP A 100 6.43 13.07 -3.96
N TYR A 101 5.34 12.53 -3.39
CA TYR A 101 4.01 12.59 -4.00
C TYR A 101 2.90 12.54 -2.93
N VAL A 102 1.64 12.56 -3.36
CA VAL A 102 0.48 12.79 -2.49
C VAL A 102 0.34 11.78 -1.35
N TRP A 103 0.55 10.47 -1.59
CA TRP A 103 0.33 9.45 -0.56
C TRP A 103 1.34 9.54 0.61
N PRO A 104 2.69 9.62 0.41
CA PRO A 104 3.62 9.81 1.52
C PRO A 104 3.38 11.12 2.29
N ARG A 105 3.03 12.20 1.58
CA ARG A 105 2.73 13.49 2.23
C ARG A 105 1.49 13.40 3.13
N SER A 106 0.43 12.74 2.69
CA SER A 106 -0.76 12.49 3.50
C SER A 106 -0.45 11.56 4.68
N SER A 107 0.29 10.48 4.44
CA SER A 107 0.73 9.53 5.47
C SER A 107 1.56 10.21 6.57
N HIS A 108 2.51 11.05 6.18
CA HIS A 108 3.33 11.81 7.12
C HIS A 108 2.51 12.85 7.90
N SER A 109 1.55 13.51 7.26
CA SER A 109 0.64 14.43 7.94
C SER A 109 -0.15 13.72 9.03
N PHE A 110 -0.66 12.53 8.75
CA PHE A 110 -1.35 11.70 9.74
C PHE A 110 -0.39 11.19 10.82
N ALA A 111 0.79 10.69 10.44
CA ALA A 111 1.81 10.24 11.39
C ALA A 111 2.23 11.33 12.38
N LYS A 112 2.39 12.59 11.92
CA LYS A 112 2.66 13.74 12.81
C LYS A 112 1.54 13.97 13.83
N THR A 113 0.29 13.74 13.44
CA THR A 113 -0.83 13.80 14.40
C THR A 113 -0.72 12.69 15.45
N CYS A 114 -0.37 11.46 15.04
CA CYS A 114 -0.15 10.35 15.98
C CYS A 114 1.02 10.64 16.93
N LEU A 115 2.15 11.14 16.42
CA LEU A 115 3.32 11.50 17.25
C LEU A 115 2.96 12.57 18.30
N LYS A 116 2.21 13.59 17.90
CA LYS A 116 1.73 14.63 18.82
C LYS A 116 0.82 14.03 19.92
N GLN A 117 -0.08 13.13 19.57
CA GLN A 117 -0.97 12.47 20.54
C GLN A 117 -0.20 11.59 21.52
N MET A 118 0.87 10.94 21.07
CA MET A 118 1.75 10.11 21.88
C MET A 118 2.81 10.90 22.66
N ASN A 119 2.89 12.22 22.47
CA ASN A 119 3.93 13.09 23.01
C ASN A 119 5.35 12.60 22.67
N VAL A 120 5.58 12.33 21.39
CA VAL A 120 6.86 11.82 20.84
C VAL A 120 7.40 12.80 19.81
N ASP A 121 8.70 13.04 19.87
CA ASP A 121 9.37 14.03 19.03
C ASP A 121 9.50 13.57 17.57
N LEU A 122 9.35 14.52 16.64
CA LEU A 122 9.72 14.38 15.24
C LEU A 122 11.16 14.89 15.05
N ALA A 123 12.09 13.98 14.76
CA ALA A 123 13.49 14.31 14.54
C ALA A 123 13.77 14.82 13.12
N MET A 124 13.08 14.25 12.12
CA MET A 124 13.29 14.57 10.71
C MET A 124 12.06 14.24 9.88
N GLU A 125 11.74 15.06 8.87
CA GLU A 125 10.83 14.73 7.79
C GLU A 125 11.55 15.00 6.46
N CYS A 126 11.52 14.04 5.54
CA CYS A 126 12.19 14.17 4.26
C CYS A 126 11.43 13.47 3.12
N TYR A 127 11.35 14.15 2.00
CA TYR A 127 10.83 13.61 0.76
C TYR A 127 11.94 13.57 -0.29
N VAL A 128 11.95 12.50 -1.09
CA VAL A 128 12.91 12.31 -2.17
C VAL A 128 12.19 12.03 -3.49
N PRO A 129 12.75 12.46 -4.64
CA PRO A 129 12.20 12.10 -5.94
C PRO A 129 12.24 10.58 -6.15
N PHE A 130 11.41 10.07 -7.05
CA PHE A 130 11.51 8.68 -7.49
C PHE A 130 12.84 8.42 -8.18
N GLY A 131 13.35 7.20 -8.02
CA GLY A 131 14.57 6.77 -8.70
C GLY A 131 15.82 7.50 -8.21
N LEU A 132 15.88 7.89 -6.95
CA LEU A 132 17.06 8.56 -6.38
C LEU A 132 18.33 7.69 -6.61
N PRO A 133 19.37 8.20 -7.31
CA PRO A 133 20.54 7.40 -7.68
C PRO A 133 21.30 6.80 -6.48
N SER A 134 21.25 7.45 -5.32
CA SER A 134 21.87 6.97 -4.08
C SER A 134 21.10 7.37 -2.85
N MET A 135 20.81 6.40 -2.00
CA MET A 135 20.19 6.62 -0.68
C MET A 135 21.18 6.98 0.42
N THR A 136 22.50 7.05 0.12
CA THR A 136 23.54 7.27 1.14
C THR A 136 23.33 8.58 1.89
N GLY A 137 23.16 9.71 1.19
CA GLY A 137 22.98 11.00 1.84
C GLY A 137 21.67 11.09 2.65
N LEU A 138 20.62 10.37 2.25
CA LEU A 138 19.38 10.26 3.01
C LEU A 138 19.59 9.49 4.32
N VAL A 139 20.31 8.38 4.26
CA VAL A 139 20.64 7.55 5.42
C VAL A 139 21.59 8.30 6.37
N ASP A 140 22.58 9.05 5.85
CA ASP A 140 23.48 9.88 6.66
C ASP A 140 22.69 10.96 7.43
N ARG A 141 21.72 11.61 6.79
CA ARG A 141 20.83 12.59 7.44
C ARG A 141 19.95 11.94 8.52
N LEU A 142 19.44 10.74 8.25
CA LEU A 142 18.66 9.98 9.23
C LEU A 142 19.51 9.65 10.47
N GLU A 143 20.71 9.14 10.28
CA GLU A 143 21.64 8.82 11.36
C GLU A 143 21.98 10.08 12.20
N ALA A 144 22.30 11.19 11.53
CA ALA A 144 22.59 12.47 12.18
C ALA A 144 21.38 13.08 12.92
N SER A 145 20.15 12.72 12.57
CA SER A 145 18.94 13.22 13.22
C SER A 145 18.74 12.69 14.65
N GLY A 146 19.40 11.58 14.99
CA GLY A 146 19.26 10.92 16.28
C GLY A 146 17.88 10.28 16.47
N ALA A 147 17.19 9.91 15.39
CA ALA A 147 15.91 9.20 15.46
C ALA A 147 16.09 7.76 15.96
N ASP A 148 15.19 7.30 16.83
CA ASP A 148 15.14 5.93 17.35
C ASP A 148 14.24 5.04 16.47
N ALA A 149 13.35 5.66 15.69
CA ALA A 149 12.44 4.99 14.76
C ALA A 149 12.23 5.80 13.48
N VAL A 150 11.91 5.13 12.38
CA VAL A 150 11.60 5.76 11.10
C VAL A 150 10.39 5.14 10.44
N LEU A 151 9.44 5.98 10.01
CA LEU A 151 8.39 5.61 9.07
C LEU A 151 8.95 5.72 7.66
N VAL A 152 8.94 4.61 6.93
CA VAL A 152 9.43 4.50 5.56
C VAL A 152 8.25 4.43 4.61
N SER A 153 7.92 5.55 3.97
CA SER A 153 6.88 5.69 2.94
C SER A 153 7.51 5.76 1.53
N LEU A 154 8.65 5.09 1.35
CA LEU A 154 9.26 4.85 0.04
C LEU A 154 8.58 3.64 -0.62
N VAL A 155 8.50 3.64 -1.94
CA VAL A 155 7.87 2.55 -2.71
C VAL A 155 8.84 1.92 -3.71
N GLY A 156 8.56 0.67 -4.09
CA GLY A 156 9.29 -0.06 -5.11
C GLY A 156 10.80 -0.11 -4.85
N GLN A 157 11.59 0.16 -5.90
CA GLN A 157 13.05 0.07 -5.85
C GLN A 157 13.68 1.07 -4.85
N ASP A 158 13.05 2.23 -4.61
CA ASP A 158 13.56 3.21 -3.64
C ASP A 158 13.48 2.66 -2.21
N ALA A 159 12.42 1.94 -1.85
CA ALA A 159 12.31 1.26 -0.55
C ALA A 159 13.38 0.18 -0.38
N VAL A 160 13.64 -0.60 -1.43
CA VAL A 160 14.70 -1.63 -1.45
C VAL A 160 16.07 -0.99 -1.28
N ASN A 161 16.40 0.03 -2.07
CA ASN A 161 17.69 0.71 -2.04
C ASN A 161 17.95 1.36 -0.68
N PHE A 162 16.93 2.01 -0.10
CA PHE A 162 17.02 2.59 1.25
C PHE A 162 17.36 1.50 2.28
N ASN A 163 16.62 0.40 2.33
CA ASN A 163 16.81 -0.66 3.31
C ASN A 163 18.18 -1.32 3.17
N ARG A 164 18.70 -1.50 1.95
CA ARG A 164 20.05 -2.01 1.70
C ARG A 164 21.14 -1.07 2.24
N VAL A 165 21.04 0.23 1.99
CA VAL A 165 22.02 1.21 2.49
C VAL A 165 21.93 1.31 4.01
N PHE A 166 20.71 1.36 4.56
CA PHE A 166 20.45 1.38 6.00
C PHE A 166 21.06 0.15 6.71
N GLY A 167 20.87 -1.04 6.14
CA GLY A 167 21.45 -2.28 6.67
C GLY A 167 22.99 -2.28 6.61
N ARG A 168 23.58 -1.90 5.47
CA ARG A 168 25.05 -1.81 5.33
C ARG A 168 25.70 -0.85 6.33
N ARG A 169 24.97 0.19 6.75
CA ARG A 169 25.43 1.13 7.80
C ARG A 169 25.25 0.57 9.21
N GLY A 170 24.67 -0.62 9.38
CA GLY A 170 24.41 -1.25 10.66
C GLY A 170 23.26 -0.64 11.46
N LEU A 171 22.53 0.33 10.90
CA LEU A 171 21.44 1.05 11.59
C LEU A 171 20.23 0.15 11.90
N HIS A 172 20.07 -0.96 11.18
CA HIS A 172 19.05 -1.97 11.41
C HIS A 172 19.11 -2.60 12.82
N LYS A 173 20.24 -2.51 13.50
CA LYS A 173 20.43 -3.03 14.87
C LYS A 173 19.87 -2.10 15.95
N SER A 174 19.78 -0.81 15.67
CA SER A 174 19.43 0.22 16.65
C SER A 174 18.15 0.98 16.33
N ILE A 175 17.88 1.32 15.05
CA ILE A 175 16.75 2.13 14.64
C ILE A 175 15.62 1.23 14.15
N LEU A 176 14.42 1.40 14.71
CA LEU A 176 13.21 0.70 14.31
C LEU A 176 12.69 1.26 12.99
N ARG A 177 12.21 0.40 12.09
CA ARG A 177 11.56 0.80 10.83
C ARG A 177 10.13 0.32 10.80
N LEU A 178 9.21 1.21 10.40
CA LEU A 178 7.83 0.88 10.04
C LEU A 178 7.61 1.21 8.56
N SER A 179 7.08 0.28 7.79
CA SER A 179 6.68 0.50 6.40
C SER A 179 5.22 0.12 6.18
N CYS A 180 4.53 0.85 5.27
CA CYS A 180 3.18 0.51 4.82
C CYS A 180 3.16 -0.05 3.39
N ALA A 181 4.28 0.04 2.67
CA ALA A 181 4.36 -0.30 1.25
C ALA A 181 5.45 -1.33 0.92
N LEU A 182 6.08 -1.94 1.94
CA LEU A 182 7.03 -3.02 1.71
C LEU A 182 6.31 -4.36 1.86
N GLU A 183 6.25 -5.09 0.76
CA GLU A 183 5.63 -6.40 0.63
C GLU A 183 6.70 -7.50 0.44
N GLU A 184 6.32 -8.76 0.24
CA GLU A 184 7.20 -9.92 0.22
C GLU A 184 8.34 -9.80 -0.80
N ASN A 185 8.05 -9.36 -2.02
CA ASN A 185 9.09 -9.24 -3.07
C ASN A 185 10.08 -8.14 -2.73
N GLY A 186 9.58 -7.01 -2.22
CA GLY A 186 10.40 -5.91 -1.73
C GLY A 186 11.27 -6.35 -0.54
N LEU A 187 10.70 -7.12 0.39
CA LEU A 187 11.41 -7.67 1.54
C LEU A 187 12.57 -8.58 1.09
N MET A 188 12.30 -9.55 0.21
CA MET A 188 13.32 -10.43 -0.36
C MET A 188 14.42 -9.65 -1.08
N ALA A 189 14.04 -8.62 -1.84
CA ALA A 189 14.98 -7.78 -2.58
C ALA A 189 15.87 -6.94 -1.65
N CYS A 190 15.46 -6.62 -0.43
CA CYS A 190 16.31 -5.90 0.54
C CYS A 190 17.52 -6.71 0.99
N GLY A 191 17.43 -8.04 1.01
CA GLY A 191 18.46 -8.96 1.50
C GLY A 191 18.39 -9.19 3.02
N GLU A 192 18.52 -10.45 3.42
CA GLU A 192 18.27 -10.96 4.75
C GLU A 192 18.99 -10.18 5.87
N GLY A 193 20.28 -9.88 5.70
CA GLY A 193 21.09 -9.20 6.72
C GLY A 193 20.73 -7.73 6.98
N ASN A 194 19.72 -7.17 6.29
CA ASN A 194 19.34 -5.76 6.39
C ASN A 194 18.02 -5.52 7.12
N LEU A 195 17.33 -6.56 7.61
CA LEU A 195 15.91 -6.53 7.93
C LEU A 195 15.58 -6.55 9.44
N GLU A 196 16.57 -6.67 10.31
CA GLU A 196 16.35 -6.62 11.76
C GLU A 196 15.62 -5.33 12.17
N ARG A 197 14.66 -5.41 13.09
CA ARG A 197 13.82 -4.31 13.58
C ARG A 197 12.99 -3.62 12.49
N LEU A 198 12.64 -4.33 11.42
CA LEU A 198 11.73 -3.86 10.38
C LEU A 198 10.33 -4.45 10.62
N PHE A 199 9.35 -3.58 10.59
CA PHE A 199 7.94 -3.92 10.67
C PHE A 199 7.21 -3.42 9.42
N SER A 200 6.23 -4.20 8.95
CA SER A 200 5.32 -3.79 7.89
C SER A 200 3.88 -3.85 8.38
N VAL A 201 3.06 -2.93 7.93
CA VAL A 201 1.62 -2.90 8.23
C VAL A 201 0.83 -2.98 6.94
N SER A 202 -0.06 -3.96 6.85
CA SER A 202 -0.90 -4.23 5.68
C SER A 202 -2.12 -5.04 6.06
N SER A 203 -3.13 -5.06 5.19
CA SER A 203 -4.28 -5.96 5.31
C SER A 203 -4.01 -7.36 4.77
N TYR A 204 -2.90 -7.56 4.07
CA TYR A 204 -2.53 -8.85 3.50
C TYR A 204 -1.04 -9.13 3.61
N PHE A 205 -0.72 -10.36 3.96
CA PHE A 205 0.59 -10.97 3.86
C PHE A 205 0.42 -12.41 3.35
N GLY A 206 1.26 -12.86 2.43
CA GLY A 206 1.16 -14.19 1.83
C GLY A 206 1.21 -15.35 2.84
N SER A 207 1.89 -15.17 3.97
CA SER A 207 2.01 -16.17 5.03
C SER A 207 1.02 -16.02 6.19
N ILE A 208 0.05 -15.08 6.10
CA ILE A 208 -0.96 -14.93 7.15
C ILE A 208 -1.88 -16.16 7.23
N SER A 209 -2.15 -16.62 8.46
CA SER A 209 -2.99 -17.81 8.71
C SER A 209 -4.44 -17.39 8.95
N THR A 210 -5.20 -17.24 7.86
CA THR A 210 -6.65 -16.98 7.88
C THR A 210 -7.35 -17.87 6.85
N ASP A 211 -8.63 -18.17 7.08
CA ASP A 211 -9.43 -18.99 6.15
C ASP A 211 -9.51 -18.35 4.76
N ALA A 212 -9.68 -17.02 4.70
CA ALA A 212 -9.71 -16.29 3.44
C ALA A 212 -8.41 -16.49 2.64
N ASN A 213 -7.25 -16.33 3.30
CA ASN A 213 -5.97 -16.56 2.64
C ASN A 213 -5.74 -18.03 2.26
N ALA A 214 -6.19 -18.99 3.08
CA ALA A 214 -6.08 -20.40 2.76
C ALA A 214 -6.86 -20.73 1.46
N CYS A 215 -8.13 -20.31 1.36
CA CYS A 215 -8.95 -20.48 0.17
C CYS A 215 -8.36 -19.76 -1.07
N PHE A 216 -7.81 -18.56 -0.89
CA PHE A 216 -7.16 -17.84 -1.98
C PHE A 216 -5.91 -18.56 -2.47
N LYS A 217 -5.06 -19.04 -1.57
CA LYS A 217 -3.84 -19.78 -1.89
C LYS A 217 -4.15 -21.11 -2.59
N GLU A 218 -5.17 -21.83 -2.14
CA GLU A 218 -5.60 -23.06 -2.78
C GLU A 218 -5.94 -22.84 -4.26
N ARG A 219 -6.73 -21.80 -4.57
CA ARG A 219 -7.06 -21.43 -5.95
C ARG A 219 -5.84 -20.98 -6.75
N TYR A 220 -4.98 -20.18 -6.12
CA TYR A 220 -3.77 -19.68 -6.76
C TYR A 220 -2.84 -20.83 -7.17
N TYR A 221 -2.53 -21.75 -6.24
CA TYR A 221 -1.62 -22.85 -6.52
C TYR A 221 -2.26 -23.94 -7.41
N ALA A 222 -3.56 -24.09 -7.37
CA ALA A 222 -4.27 -24.96 -8.32
C ALA A 222 -4.11 -24.48 -9.78
N MET A 223 -4.02 -23.16 -9.98
CA MET A 223 -3.86 -22.56 -11.32
C MET A 223 -2.41 -22.43 -11.76
N HIS A 224 -1.51 -22.03 -10.86
CA HIS A 224 -0.13 -21.64 -11.19
C HIS A 224 0.92 -22.68 -10.77
N GLY A 225 0.53 -23.69 -9.99
CA GLY A 225 1.47 -24.67 -9.40
C GLY A 225 2.39 -24.05 -8.35
N GLU A 226 3.32 -24.84 -7.85
CA GLU A 226 4.28 -24.43 -6.81
C GLU A 226 5.31 -23.41 -7.29
N ILE A 227 5.50 -23.27 -8.59
CA ILE A 227 6.43 -22.34 -9.23
C ILE A 227 5.82 -20.96 -9.50
N GLY A 228 4.57 -20.74 -9.09
CA GLY A 228 3.92 -19.44 -9.21
C GLY A 228 4.69 -18.33 -8.48
N PRO A 229 4.60 -17.06 -8.93
CA PRO A 229 5.21 -15.93 -8.24
C PRO A 229 4.81 -15.88 -6.75
N ALA A 230 5.68 -15.32 -5.91
CA ALA A 230 5.36 -15.15 -4.50
C ALA A 230 4.11 -14.28 -4.33
N LEU A 231 3.15 -14.79 -3.54
CA LEU A 231 1.96 -14.04 -3.19
C LEU A 231 2.33 -12.85 -2.32
N ASN A 232 1.82 -11.68 -2.67
CA ASN A 232 2.05 -10.43 -1.98
C ASN A 232 0.81 -9.53 -2.01
N ALA A 233 0.84 -8.45 -1.26
CA ALA A 233 -0.29 -7.53 -1.15
C ALA A 233 -0.71 -6.91 -2.49
N LEU A 234 0.24 -6.64 -3.41
CA LEU A 234 -0.04 -6.00 -4.70
C LEU A 234 -0.80 -6.95 -5.64
N GLY A 235 -0.31 -8.19 -5.76
CA GLY A 235 -0.96 -9.22 -6.58
C GLY A 235 -2.35 -9.58 -6.03
N GLN A 236 -2.45 -9.75 -4.71
CA GLN A 236 -3.72 -10.04 -4.04
C GLN A 236 -4.74 -8.91 -4.25
N SER A 237 -4.35 -7.64 -4.09
CA SER A 237 -5.29 -6.52 -4.24
C SER A 237 -5.74 -6.33 -5.70
N THR A 238 -4.89 -6.66 -6.68
CA THR A 238 -5.28 -6.67 -8.10
C THR A 238 -6.31 -7.76 -8.39
N TYR A 239 -6.09 -8.98 -7.88
CA TYR A 239 -7.06 -10.07 -7.94
C TYR A 239 -8.40 -9.66 -7.33
N GLU A 240 -8.37 -9.11 -6.13
CA GLU A 240 -9.55 -8.63 -5.44
C GLU A 240 -10.28 -7.54 -6.23
N GLY A 241 -9.56 -6.60 -6.84
CA GLY A 241 -10.14 -5.54 -7.66
C GLY A 241 -10.92 -6.05 -8.85
N LEU A 242 -10.45 -7.13 -9.49
CA LEU A 242 -11.17 -7.78 -10.60
C LEU A 242 -12.45 -8.46 -10.10
N HIS A 243 -12.41 -9.14 -8.95
CA HIS A 243 -13.60 -9.74 -8.34
C HIS A 243 -14.60 -8.68 -7.87
N TYR A 244 -14.11 -7.60 -7.26
CA TYR A 244 -14.93 -6.45 -6.87
C TYR A 244 -15.67 -5.87 -8.09
N LEU A 245 -14.95 -5.59 -9.18
CA LEU A 245 -15.54 -5.10 -10.43
C LEU A 245 -16.61 -6.05 -10.97
N SER A 246 -16.32 -7.36 -11.02
CA SER A 246 -17.26 -8.37 -11.52
C SER A 246 -18.58 -8.35 -10.73
N VAL A 247 -18.50 -8.33 -9.39
CA VAL A 247 -19.67 -8.27 -8.53
C VAL A 247 -20.39 -6.94 -8.65
N LEU A 248 -19.65 -5.83 -8.71
CA LEU A 248 -20.22 -4.49 -8.88
C LEU A 248 -21.11 -4.41 -10.12
N LEU A 249 -20.61 -4.89 -11.26
CA LEU A 249 -21.36 -4.84 -12.53
C LEU A 249 -22.53 -5.82 -12.52
N ARG A 250 -22.37 -7.04 -11.97
CA ARG A 250 -23.41 -8.06 -11.94
C ARG A 250 -24.58 -7.68 -11.02
N ASP A 251 -24.29 -7.22 -9.80
CA ASP A 251 -25.29 -7.08 -8.74
C ASP A 251 -25.84 -5.66 -8.62
N PHE A 252 -25.09 -4.66 -9.06
CA PHE A 252 -25.46 -3.25 -8.92
C PHE A 252 -25.74 -2.53 -10.25
N GLY A 253 -25.44 -3.16 -11.40
CA GLY A 253 -25.67 -2.56 -12.71
C GLY A 253 -25.08 -1.16 -12.81
N ASP A 254 -25.89 -0.16 -13.26
CA ASP A 254 -25.44 1.23 -13.44
C ASP A 254 -25.46 2.10 -12.18
N ILE A 255 -25.79 1.55 -11.00
CA ILE A 255 -25.82 2.30 -9.72
C ILE A 255 -24.46 2.88 -9.40
N TRP A 256 -23.39 2.24 -9.85
CA TRP A 256 -22.01 2.70 -9.66
C TRP A 256 -21.76 4.13 -10.19
N ARG A 257 -22.49 4.59 -11.21
CA ARG A 257 -22.28 5.92 -11.82
C ARG A 257 -22.46 7.07 -10.84
N GLY A 258 -23.39 6.94 -9.90
CA GLY A 258 -23.66 7.95 -8.88
C GLY A 258 -23.00 7.68 -7.53
N ARG A 259 -22.15 6.66 -7.40
CA ARG A 259 -21.53 6.23 -6.15
C ARG A 259 -20.02 6.35 -6.22
N SER A 260 -19.42 6.47 -5.06
CA SER A 260 -17.96 6.55 -4.86
C SER A 260 -17.53 5.66 -3.69
N THR A 261 -16.24 5.62 -3.42
CA THR A 261 -15.69 4.95 -2.22
C THR A 261 -16.39 5.36 -0.93
N GLN A 262 -16.71 6.63 -0.76
CA GLN A 262 -17.34 7.14 0.48
C GLN A 262 -18.78 6.66 0.67
N ASP A 263 -19.52 6.43 -0.40
CA ASP A 263 -20.92 6.01 -0.35
C ASP A 263 -21.06 4.55 0.13
N GLY A 264 -20.01 3.74 -0.03
CA GLY A 264 -19.92 2.38 0.44
C GLY A 264 -20.98 1.47 -0.14
N LEU A 265 -20.75 0.90 -1.31
CA LEU A 265 -21.58 -0.20 -1.81
C LEU A 265 -21.19 -1.50 -1.06
N PRO A 266 -22.17 -2.28 -0.62
CA PRO A 266 -21.91 -3.55 0.06
C PRO A 266 -21.55 -4.66 -0.95
N VAL A 267 -20.41 -4.49 -1.64
CA VAL A 267 -19.92 -5.44 -2.64
C VAL A 267 -19.23 -6.59 -1.91
N ILE A 268 -19.91 -7.74 -1.82
CA ILE A 268 -19.34 -8.98 -1.27
C ILE A 268 -18.59 -9.69 -2.38
N HIS A 269 -17.29 -9.77 -2.28
CA HIS A 269 -16.40 -10.29 -3.31
C HIS A 269 -15.34 -11.23 -2.74
N GLU A 270 -14.70 -12.00 -3.61
CA GLU A 270 -13.60 -12.86 -3.22
C GLU A 270 -12.32 -12.06 -2.94
N SER A 271 -11.62 -12.45 -1.89
CA SER A 271 -10.37 -11.81 -1.46
C SER A 271 -9.48 -12.79 -0.70
N GLY A 272 -8.18 -12.57 -0.70
CA GLY A 272 -7.24 -13.19 0.23
C GLY A 272 -7.20 -12.48 1.59
N ARG A 273 -7.81 -11.29 1.71
CA ARG A 273 -7.90 -10.53 2.95
C ARG A 273 -9.07 -11.00 3.80
N SER A 274 -8.93 -10.87 5.11
CA SER A 274 -10.04 -11.01 6.04
C SER A 274 -10.72 -9.65 6.27
N PHE A 275 -12.02 -9.67 6.52
CA PHE A 275 -12.81 -8.46 6.76
C PHE A 275 -13.51 -8.54 8.12
N GLU A 276 -13.49 -7.44 8.84
CA GLU A 276 -14.27 -7.26 10.06
C GLU A 276 -15.58 -6.56 9.73
N ARG A 277 -16.70 -7.11 10.22
CA ARG A 277 -18.01 -6.47 10.14
C ARG A 277 -18.22 -5.56 11.34
N ASN A 278 -18.24 -4.28 11.07
CA ASN A 278 -18.68 -3.29 12.07
C ASN A 278 -19.96 -2.62 11.56
N GLY A 279 -21.10 -3.22 11.91
CA GLY A 279 -22.42 -2.77 11.44
C GLY A 279 -22.64 -3.01 9.94
N LYS A 280 -22.83 -1.93 9.16
CA LYS A 280 -23.05 -2.00 7.70
C LYS A 280 -21.78 -1.89 6.87
N LYS A 281 -20.63 -1.59 7.48
CA LYS A 281 -19.35 -1.46 6.77
C LYS A 281 -18.46 -2.65 7.08
N GLU A 282 -17.97 -3.29 6.03
CA GLU A 282 -16.86 -4.23 6.10
C GLU A 282 -15.56 -3.43 5.96
N ARG A 283 -14.59 -3.72 6.82
CA ARG A 283 -13.24 -3.16 6.75
C ARG A 283 -12.25 -4.31 6.71
N PRO A 284 -11.19 -4.21 5.90
CA PRO A 284 -10.14 -5.21 5.94
C PRO A 284 -9.48 -5.23 7.31
N SER A 285 -9.22 -6.43 7.82
CA SER A 285 -8.41 -6.63 9.02
C SER A 285 -6.99 -6.17 8.73
N ILE A 286 -6.42 -5.31 9.57
CA ILE A 286 -5.07 -4.78 9.40
C ILE A 286 -4.11 -5.48 10.35
N TYR A 287 -2.96 -5.85 9.86
CA TYR A 287 -1.95 -6.58 10.62
C TYR A 287 -0.62 -5.84 10.63
N LEU A 288 0.04 -5.87 11.79
CA LEU A 288 1.45 -5.52 11.92
C LEU A 288 2.26 -6.80 11.89
N ALA A 289 3.25 -6.89 11.01
CA ALA A 289 4.15 -8.01 10.90
C ALA A 289 5.61 -7.58 11.11
N ARG A 290 6.42 -8.45 11.69
CA ARG A 290 7.87 -8.27 11.81
C ARG A 290 8.57 -8.97 10.64
N ALA A 291 9.62 -8.36 10.10
CA ALA A 291 10.51 -9.05 9.18
C ALA A 291 11.45 -9.99 9.95
N ASP A 292 11.62 -11.20 9.42
CA ASP A 292 12.55 -12.21 9.92
C ASP A 292 13.22 -12.92 8.74
N GLY A 293 14.49 -12.63 8.52
CA GLY A 293 15.12 -13.01 7.25
C GLY A 293 14.35 -12.39 6.07
N VAL A 294 13.96 -13.21 5.10
CA VAL A 294 13.21 -12.77 3.92
C VAL A 294 11.69 -13.01 4.01
N GLN A 295 11.19 -13.20 5.23
CA GLN A 295 9.77 -13.50 5.48
C GLN A 295 9.18 -12.51 6.48
N PHE A 296 7.85 -12.36 6.42
CA PHE A 296 7.09 -11.71 7.48
C PHE A 296 6.58 -12.74 8.47
N CYS A 297 6.66 -12.40 9.76
CA CYS A 297 6.21 -13.23 10.88
C CYS A 297 5.60 -12.38 12.00
N ASP A 298 5.20 -13.02 13.10
CA ASP A 298 4.67 -12.36 14.30
C ASP A 298 3.48 -11.44 14.00
N PHE A 299 2.54 -11.91 13.17
CA PHE A 299 1.36 -11.14 12.75
C PHE A 299 0.50 -10.76 13.96
N LYS A 300 0.25 -9.47 14.13
CA LYS A 300 -0.64 -8.91 15.14
C LYS A 300 -1.76 -8.16 14.47
N LEU A 301 -3.00 -8.56 14.76
CA LEU A 301 -4.20 -7.81 14.36
C LEU A 301 -4.21 -6.47 15.10
N LEU A 302 -4.48 -5.37 14.38
CA LEU A 302 -4.47 -4.00 14.89
C LEU A 302 -5.87 -3.47 15.19
#